data_d28c0bd2dfe2f78d1c7edc555fbd4ece
#
_entry.id   d28c0bd2dfe2f78d1c7edc555fbd4ece
#
_cell.length_a   1.000
_cell.length_b   1.000
_cell.length_c   1.000
_cell.angle_alpha   90.00
_cell.angle_beta   90.00
_cell.angle_gamma   90.00
#
_symmetry.space_group_name_H-M   'P 1'
#
loop_
_entity.id
_entity.type
_entity.pdbx_description
1 polymer ?
#
loop_
_entity_poly.entity_id
_entity_poly.type
_entity_poly.pdbx_seq_one_letter_code
_entity_poly.pdbx_strand_id
1 'polypeptide(L)'
;MTQRELEKRAEAAVDKVLTSAEKELVREYQKALKSVKSELSDLYEKYSSGGTLTYSEMSKYNRLKTLNKNIAAELNALGQAQDATIKTLVGDAYQESYYRHGFAMDMGNDLDIGFGPVRRETLTSLINEPNVSGLALKEQLSKQRYDLLLRQRQTMVQGFVKGESYVNIAKSLTESFGISLNNAMRIARTEGARAATEGHVAAYNEAEARGVEMERLWVASLDGRTRPEHGALDGQSADEDGMFHSQGMTAEGPGLWGDASMDINCRCTIRSEIKGFPPALRRYDGEVRENITYAEWKALHEKD
;
A
#
# COMPACT_ATOMS: atom_id res chain seq x y z
N MET A 1 -26.68 6.33 15.37
CA MET A 1 -25.79 6.20 14.21
C MET A 1 -25.82 4.73 13.84
N THR A 2 -26.03 4.39 12.59
CA THR A 2 -26.10 2.99 12.16
C THR A 2 -24.70 2.37 12.12
N GLN A 3 -24.61 1.03 12.26
CA GLN A 3 -23.34 0.30 12.08
C GLN A 3 -22.65 0.69 10.76
N ARG A 4 -23.41 0.76 9.67
CA ARG A 4 -22.90 1.15 8.34
C ARG A 4 -22.27 2.56 8.31
N GLU A 5 -22.85 3.54 9.01
CA GLU A 5 -22.26 4.89 9.09
C GLU A 5 -20.94 4.86 9.87
N LEU A 6 -20.84 4.01 10.88
CA LEU A 6 -19.63 3.82 11.67
C LEU A 6 -18.55 3.08 10.88
N GLU A 7 -18.90 2.03 10.12
CA GLU A 7 -17.97 1.32 9.24
C GLU A 7 -17.37 2.24 8.15
N LYS A 8 -18.18 3.10 7.53
CA LYS A 8 -17.66 4.12 6.60
C LYS A 8 -16.66 5.07 7.25
N ARG A 9 -16.85 5.39 8.51
CA ARG A 9 -15.88 6.19 9.27
C ARG A 9 -14.61 5.39 9.58
N ALA A 10 -14.72 4.09 9.78
CA ALA A 10 -13.58 3.19 9.92
C ALA A 10 -12.76 3.17 8.63
N GLU A 11 -13.41 2.95 7.48
CA GLU A 11 -12.76 3.00 6.15
C GLU A 11 -12.06 4.35 5.92
N ALA A 12 -12.76 5.46 6.18
CA ALA A 12 -12.18 6.80 6.01
C ALA A 12 -11.00 7.08 6.96
N ALA A 13 -10.95 6.44 8.12
CA ALA A 13 -9.81 6.54 9.03
C ALA A 13 -8.61 5.75 8.51
N VAL A 14 -8.81 4.54 8.00
CA VAL A 14 -7.78 3.74 7.34
C VAL A 14 -7.22 4.48 6.12
N ASP A 15 -8.07 5.08 5.29
CA ASP A 15 -7.66 5.89 4.14
C ASP A 15 -6.77 7.08 4.54
N LYS A 16 -7.03 7.70 5.70
CA LYS A 16 -6.16 8.76 6.23
C LYS A 16 -4.79 8.23 6.63
N VAL A 17 -4.71 7.06 7.24
CA VAL A 17 -3.44 6.41 7.58
C VAL A 17 -2.65 6.12 6.32
N LEU A 18 -3.26 5.49 5.30
CA LEU A 18 -2.66 5.23 3.99
C LEU A 18 -2.14 6.51 3.33
N THR A 19 -2.99 7.55 3.24
CA THR A 19 -2.64 8.84 2.63
C THR A 19 -1.49 9.53 3.37
N SER A 20 -1.45 9.43 4.69
CA SER A 20 -0.35 9.99 5.50
C SER A 20 0.98 9.32 5.19
N ALA A 21 0.99 8.00 5.13
CA ALA A 21 2.19 7.23 4.78
C ALA A 21 2.68 7.54 3.34
N GLU A 22 1.76 7.65 2.38
CA GLU A 22 2.13 8.05 1.01
C GLU A 22 2.79 9.42 0.94
N LYS A 23 2.26 10.41 1.66
CA LYS A 23 2.85 11.76 1.74
C LYS A 23 4.24 11.73 2.36
N GLU A 24 4.44 10.91 3.38
CA GLU A 24 5.74 10.74 4.01
C GLU A 24 6.75 10.11 3.02
N LEU A 25 6.38 9.03 2.34
CA LEU A 25 7.22 8.41 1.31
C LEU A 25 7.63 9.42 0.22
N VAL A 26 6.69 10.22 -0.29
CA VAL A 26 6.99 11.27 -1.28
C VAL A 26 8.04 12.23 -0.74
N ARG A 27 7.88 12.68 0.51
CA ARG A 27 8.80 13.63 1.16
C ARG A 27 10.21 13.06 1.29
N GLU A 28 10.34 11.82 1.77
CA GLU A 28 11.63 11.16 1.94
C GLU A 28 12.34 10.93 0.60
N TYR A 29 11.61 10.51 -0.43
CA TYR A 29 12.17 10.35 -1.78
C TYR A 29 12.62 11.68 -2.40
N GLN A 30 11.85 12.75 -2.22
CA GLN A 30 12.23 14.10 -2.68
C GLN A 30 13.48 14.61 -1.99
N LYS A 31 13.59 14.41 -0.67
CA LYS A 31 14.76 14.76 0.13
C LYS A 31 16.01 14.03 -0.35
N ALA A 32 15.94 12.71 -0.53
CA ALA A 32 17.06 11.92 -1.00
C ALA A 32 17.48 12.29 -2.44
N LEU A 33 16.52 12.50 -3.34
CA LEU A 33 16.80 12.95 -4.71
C LEU A 33 17.48 14.33 -4.73
N LYS A 34 17.03 15.25 -3.88
CA LYS A 34 17.66 16.60 -3.75
C LYS A 34 19.10 16.48 -3.29
N SER A 35 19.38 15.64 -2.29
CA SER A 35 20.73 15.38 -1.77
C SER A 35 21.65 14.83 -2.84
N VAL A 36 21.21 13.78 -3.56
CA VAL A 36 21.98 13.16 -4.66
C VAL A 36 22.27 14.15 -5.79
N LYS A 37 21.29 14.96 -6.18
CA LYS A 37 21.48 16.00 -7.19
C LYS A 37 22.45 17.10 -6.75
N SER A 38 22.41 17.51 -5.48
CA SER A 38 23.34 18.50 -4.93
C SER A 38 24.79 17.99 -5.02
N GLU A 39 25.06 16.75 -4.59
CA GLU A 39 26.41 16.18 -4.69
C GLU A 39 26.91 16.09 -6.14
N LEU A 40 26.01 15.72 -7.05
CA LEU A 40 26.36 15.69 -8.48
C LEU A 40 26.63 17.10 -9.02
N SER A 41 25.86 18.11 -8.62
CA SER A 41 26.05 19.50 -9.01
C SER A 41 27.41 20.02 -8.54
N ASP A 42 27.78 19.77 -7.30
CA ASP A 42 29.06 20.19 -6.73
C ASP A 42 30.27 19.59 -7.48
N LEU A 43 30.13 18.36 -7.96
CA LEU A 43 31.17 17.72 -8.76
C LEU A 43 31.28 18.34 -10.16
N TYR A 44 30.16 18.66 -10.80
CA TYR A 44 30.14 19.35 -12.09
C TYR A 44 30.71 20.76 -11.99
N GLU A 45 30.35 21.51 -10.94
CA GLU A 45 30.88 22.85 -10.70
C GLU A 45 32.41 22.84 -10.54
N LYS A 46 32.94 21.85 -9.80
CA LYS A 46 34.37 21.78 -9.49
C LYS A 46 35.25 21.19 -10.60
N TYR A 47 34.71 20.26 -11.39
CA TYR A 47 35.53 19.40 -12.24
C TYR A 47 35.07 19.29 -13.68
N SER A 48 33.94 19.90 -14.09
CA SER A 48 33.51 19.86 -15.48
C SER A 48 34.36 20.76 -16.38
N SER A 49 34.50 20.35 -17.62
CA SER A 49 35.07 21.15 -18.68
C SER A 49 34.08 21.24 -19.84
N GLY A 50 33.74 22.46 -20.24
CA GLY A 50 32.71 22.66 -21.28
C GLY A 50 31.33 22.11 -20.93
N GLY A 51 30.98 22.07 -19.63
CA GLY A 51 29.67 21.58 -19.14
C GLY A 51 29.55 20.06 -19.08
N THR A 52 30.63 19.34 -19.32
CA THR A 52 30.68 17.85 -19.26
C THR A 52 31.70 17.37 -18.23
N LEU A 53 31.43 16.23 -17.64
CA LEU A 53 32.31 15.56 -16.68
C LEU A 53 32.52 14.12 -17.13
N THR A 54 33.76 13.80 -17.54
CA THR A 54 34.05 12.49 -18.11
C THR A 54 34.39 11.44 -17.07
N TYR A 55 34.26 10.17 -17.45
CA TYR A 55 34.68 9.05 -16.63
C TYR A 55 36.15 9.14 -16.20
N SER A 56 37.04 9.61 -17.09
CA SER A 56 38.45 9.82 -16.78
C SER A 56 38.64 10.83 -15.64
N GLU A 57 37.94 11.96 -15.70
CA GLU A 57 37.96 12.95 -14.61
C GLU A 57 37.41 12.40 -13.28
N MET A 58 36.34 11.61 -13.35
CA MET A 58 35.73 11.00 -12.18
C MET A 58 36.59 9.89 -11.59
N SER A 59 37.43 9.22 -12.38
CA SER A 59 38.35 8.18 -11.91
C SER A 59 39.54 8.76 -11.14
N LYS A 60 39.92 10.03 -11.41
CA LYS A 60 41.01 10.71 -10.69
C LYS A 60 40.64 10.87 -9.21
N TYR A 61 41.61 10.68 -8.34
CA TYR A 61 41.48 10.92 -6.89
C TYR A 61 40.30 10.20 -6.23
N ASN A 62 39.87 9.05 -6.75
CA ASN A 62 38.75 8.27 -6.22
C ASN A 62 37.39 9.03 -6.18
N ARG A 63 37.19 10.07 -6.99
CA ARG A 63 35.97 10.89 -6.98
C ARG A 63 34.71 10.04 -7.21
N LEU A 64 34.73 9.14 -8.20
CA LEU A 64 33.62 8.24 -8.47
C LEU A 64 33.34 7.30 -7.31
N LYS A 65 34.39 6.79 -6.65
CA LYS A 65 34.25 5.92 -5.47
C LYS A 65 33.62 6.67 -4.30
N THR A 66 34.05 7.92 -4.08
CA THR A 66 33.48 8.78 -3.03
C THR A 66 32.04 9.11 -3.29
N LEU A 67 31.69 9.54 -4.53
CA LEU A 67 30.31 9.80 -4.94
C LEU A 67 29.42 8.57 -4.71
N ASN A 68 29.85 7.40 -5.18
CA ASN A 68 29.10 6.15 -4.99
C ASN A 68 28.91 5.79 -3.51
N LYS A 69 29.91 6.06 -2.65
CA LYS A 69 29.81 5.85 -1.20
C LYS A 69 28.76 6.77 -0.57
N ASN A 70 28.78 8.06 -0.93
CA ASN A 70 27.86 9.05 -0.36
C ASN A 70 26.42 8.74 -0.80
N ILE A 71 26.22 8.46 -2.10
CA ILE A 71 24.90 8.08 -2.61
C ILE A 71 24.40 6.79 -1.94
N ALA A 72 25.26 5.80 -1.74
CA ALA A 72 24.86 4.59 -1.03
C ALA A 72 24.43 4.89 0.42
N ALA A 73 25.10 5.82 1.11
CA ALA A 73 24.70 6.25 2.45
C ALA A 73 23.32 6.94 2.44
N GLU A 74 23.09 7.85 1.48
CA GLU A 74 21.81 8.54 1.31
C GLU A 74 20.66 7.55 1.00
N LEU A 75 20.89 6.60 0.08
CA LEU A 75 19.89 5.58 -0.25
C LEU A 75 19.64 4.58 0.89
N ASN A 76 20.64 4.33 1.74
CA ASN A 76 20.44 3.54 2.96
C ASN A 76 19.58 4.31 3.98
N ALA A 77 19.81 5.61 4.16
CA ALA A 77 18.96 6.45 5.01
C ALA A 77 17.52 6.52 4.50
N LEU A 78 17.32 6.72 3.19
CA LEU A 78 16.02 6.63 2.55
C LEU A 78 15.35 5.27 2.80
N GLY A 79 16.08 4.17 2.63
CA GLY A 79 15.55 2.82 2.88
C GLY A 79 15.12 2.60 4.32
N GLN A 80 15.87 3.12 5.30
CA GLN A 80 15.48 3.04 6.72
C GLN A 80 14.21 3.85 7.00
N ALA A 81 14.09 5.06 6.46
CA ALA A 81 12.90 5.89 6.59
C ALA A 81 11.68 5.21 5.95
N GLN A 82 11.83 4.68 4.75
CA GLN A 82 10.79 3.91 4.05
C GLN A 82 10.34 2.69 4.87
N ASP A 83 11.29 1.90 5.39
CA ASP A 83 11.00 0.73 6.23
C ASP A 83 10.18 1.15 7.47
N ALA A 84 10.56 2.22 8.14
CA ALA A 84 9.85 2.74 9.31
C ALA A 84 8.43 3.18 8.95
N THR A 85 8.28 3.99 7.88
CA THR A 85 6.98 4.49 7.42
C THR A 85 6.02 3.34 7.08
N ILE A 86 6.48 2.33 6.33
CA ILE A 86 5.59 1.24 5.91
C ILE A 86 5.26 0.30 7.08
N LYS A 87 6.19 0.05 7.99
CA LYS A 87 5.89 -0.74 9.20
C LYS A 87 4.90 -0.06 10.13
N THR A 88 5.05 1.26 10.32
CA THR A 88 4.07 2.06 11.08
C THR A 88 2.71 2.01 10.40
N LEU A 89 2.66 2.22 9.09
CA LEU A 89 1.42 2.11 8.30
C LEU A 89 0.71 0.76 8.51
N VAL A 90 1.43 -0.36 8.42
CA VAL A 90 0.84 -1.70 8.58
C VAL A 90 0.25 -1.86 9.98
N GLY A 91 0.98 -1.44 11.02
CA GLY A 91 0.48 -1.51 12.39
C GLY A 91 -0.72 -0.61 12.64
N ASP A 92 -0.67 0.63 12.19
CA ASP A 92 -1.73 1.61 12.37
C ASP A 92 -3.00 1.22 11.58
N ALA A 93 -2.85 0.75 10.34
CA ALA A 93 -3.96 0.31 9.51
C ALA A 93 -4.71 -0.87 10.13
N TYR A 94 -3.98 -1.86 10.65
CA TYR A 94 -4.58 -2.97 11.39
C TYR A 94 -5.35 -2.49 12.62
N GLN A 95 -4.71 -1.68 13.48
CA GLN A 95 -5.29 -1.23 14.74
C GLN A 95 -6.51 -0.32 14.52
N GLU A 96 -6.40 0.67 13.60
CA GLU A 96 -7.53 1.54 13.26
C GLU A 96 -8.70 0.72 12.70
N SER A 97 -8.43 -0.26 11.87
CA SER A 97 -9.47 -1.14 11.32
C SER A 97 -10.12 -1.97 12.42
N TYR A 98 -9.33 -2.69 13.23
CA TYR A 98 -9.82 -3.54 14.30
C TYR A 98 -10.72 -2.78 15.29
N TYR A 99 -10.18 -1.70 15.89
CA TYR A 99 -10.93 -0.97 16.93
C TYR A 99 -12.14 -0.23 16.39
N ARG A 100 -12.08 0.30 15.17
CA ARG A 100 -13.22 1.03 14.61
C ARG A 100 -14.33 0.12 14.12
N HIS A 101 -14.01 -1.05 13.59
CA HIS A 101 -15.04 -2.03 13.24
C HIS A 101 -15.64 -2.65 14.50
N GLY A 102 -14.85 -2.96 15.53
CA GLY A 102 -15.36 -3.33 16.83
C GLY A 102 -16.32 -2.29 17.42
N PHE A 103 -15.91 -1.02 17.41
CA PHE A 103 -16.77 0.09 17.82
C PHE A 103 -18.06 0.20 16.98
N ALA A 104 -17.97 -0.05 15.67
CA ALA A 104 -19.13 -0.02 14.78
C ALA A 104 -20.12 -1.15 15.12
N MET A 105 -19.62 -2.33 15.47
CA MET A 105 -20.45 -3.46 15.91
C MET A 105 -21.14 -3.17 17.24
N ASP A 106 -20.41 -2.68 18.25
CA ASP A 106 -20.99 -2.34 19.56
C ASP A 106 -22.02 -1.23 19.44
N MET A 107 -21.63 -0.07 18.92
CA MET A 107 -22.48 1.13 18.90
C MET A 107 -23.56 1.08 17.82
N GLY A 108 -23.36 0.33 16.76
CA GLY A 108 -24.33 0.19 15.69
C GLY A 108 -25.49 -0.73 16.02
N ASN A 109 -25.29 -1.63 16.98
CA ASN A 109 -26.27 -2.66 17.37
C ASN A 109 -26.65 -2.62 18.87
N ASP A 110 -26.19 -1.60 19.58
CA ASP A 110 -26.41 -1.47 21.04
C ASP A 110 -25.89 -2.71 21.82
N LEU A 111 -24.68 -3.16 21.45
CA LEU A 111 -24.02 -4.31 22.04
C LEU A 111 -22.83 -3.86 22.91
N ASP A 112 -22.41 -4.73 23.82
CA ASP A 112 -21.15 -4.63 24.56
C ASP A 112 -20.40 -5.95 24.39
N ILE A 113 -19.72 -6.06 23.26
CA ILE A 113 -18.96 -7.26 22.86
C ILE A 113 -17.69 -7.40 23.71
N GLY A 114 -17.14 -6.28 24.17
CA GLY A 114 -15.97 -6.24 25.05
C GLY A 114 -14.68 -6.62 24.31
N PHE A 115 -14.40 -5.97 23.19
CA PHE A 115 -13.18 -6.19 22.38
C PHE A 115 -11.90 -6.05 23.20
N GLY A 116 -10.98 -7.01 23.03
CA GLY A 116 -9.68 -7.02 23.69
C GLY A 116 -8.64 -6.11 23.05
N PRO A 117 -7.47 -5.91 23.69
CA PRO A 117 -6.38 -5.13 23.10
C PRO A 117 -5.68 -5.91 21.98
N VAL A 118 -5.30 -5.21 20.93
CA VAL A 118 -4.44 -5.76 19.85
C VAL A 118 -3.09 -6.16 20.46
N ARG A 119 -2.71 -7.41 20.27
CA ARG A 119 -1.46 -7.96 20.82
C ARG A 119 -0.27 -7.56 19.97
N ARG A 120 0.86 -7.30 20.63
CA ARG A 120 2.12 -6.94 19.94
C ARG A 120 2.60 -8.04 19.01
N GLU A 121 2.36 -9.29 19.39
CA GLU A 121 2.74 -10.48 18.60
C GLU A 121 2.02 -10.46 17.25
N THR A 122 0.72 -10.12 17.21
CA THR A 122 -0.06 -9.98 15.97
C THR A 122 0.57 -8.95 15.04
N LEU A 123 0.90 -7.76 15.54
CA LEU A 123 1.55 -6.72 14.72
C LEU A 123 2.93 -7.15 14.21
N THR A 124 3.65 -7.95 14.99
CA THR A 124 4.96 -8.48 14.60
C THR A 124 4.82 -9.53 13.50
N SER A 125 3.80 -10.39 13.57
CA SER A 125 3.48 -11.40 12.55
C SER A 125 3.17 -10.76 11.22
N LEU A 126 2.29 -9.75 11.18
CA LEU A 126 1.93 -8.98 9.99
C LEU A 126 3.14 -8.46 9.18
N ILE A 127 4.21 -8.09 9.87
CA ILE A 127 5.41 -7.51 9.26
C ILE A 127 6.39 -8.59 8.79
N ASN A 128 6.46 -9.71 9.50
CA ASN A 128 7.51 -10.72 9.31
C ASN A 128 7.07 -11.91 8.46
N GLU A 129 5.77 -12.17 8.35
CA GLU A 129 5.27 -13.27 7.53
C GLU A 129 5.33 -12.93 6.03
N PRO A 130 5.59 -13.93 5.18
CA PRO A 130 5.52 -13.75 3.73
C PRO A 130 4.12 -13.31 3.31
N ASN A 131 4.07 -12.34 2.39
CA ASN A 131 2.83 -11.85 1.81
C ASN A 131 2.62 -12.37 0.37
N VAL A 132 1.77 -11.69 -0.37
CA VAL A 132 1.40 -11.99 -1.77
C VAL A 132 2.58 -12.18 -2.74
N SER A 133 3.76 -11.66 -2.42
CA SER A 133 4.96 -11.86 -3.24
C SER A 133 5.79 -13.08 -2.82
N GLY A 134 5.36 -13.80 -1.81
CA GLY A 134 6.13 -14.87 -1.17
C GLY A 134 7.35 -14.39 -0.39
N LEU A 135 7.50 -13.07 -0.22
CA LEU A 135 8.58 -12.41 0.52
C LEU A 135 8.01 -11.69 1.73
N ALA A 136 8.70 -11.73 2.85
CA ALA A 136 8.39 -10.86 3.98
C ALA A 136 8.58 -9.38 3.59
N LEU A 137 7.85 -8.48 4.23
CA LEU A 137 7.91 -7.04 3.93
C LEU A 137 9.34 -6.50 3.93
N LYS A 138 10.16 -6.90 4.92
CA LYS A 138 11.58 -6.52 5.00
C LYS A 138 12.39 -6.92 3.77
N GLU A 139 12.13 -8.09 3.22
CA GLU A 139 12.85 -8.60 2.04
C GLU A 139 12.46 -7.82 0.79
N GLN A 140 11.16 -7.53 0.61
CA GLN A 140 10.67 -6.69 -0.49
C GLN A 140 11.31 -5.30 -0.47
N LEU A 141 11.33 -4.64 0.69
CA LEU A 141 11.91 -3.31 0.86
C LEU A 141 13.43 -3.34 0.64
N SER A 142 14.12 -4.37 1.10
CA SER A 142 15.55 -4.55 0.86
C SER A 142 15.87 -4.74 -0.61
N LYS A 143 15.09 -5.53 -1.34
CA LYS A 143 15.21 -5.71 -2.79
C LYS A 143 15.01 -4.40 -3.53
N GLN A 144 13.96 -3.67 -3.21
CA GLN A 144 13.66 -2.38 -3.83
C GLN A 144 14.79 -1.36 -3.63
N ARG A 145 15.35 -1.27 -2.42
CA ARG A 145 16.51 -0.43 -2.11
C ARG A 145 17.74 -0.81 -2.93
N TYR A 146 18.03 -2.10 -3.03
CA TYR A 146 19.15 -2.61 -3.83
C TYR A 146 18.97 -2.24 -5.32
N ASP A 147 17.79 -2.43 -5.87
CA ASP A 147 17.46 -2.10 -7.26
C ASP A 147 17.64 -0.59 -7.54
N LEU A 148 17.22 0.27 -6.61
CA LEU A 148 17.43 1.71 -6.72
C LEU A 148 18.93 2.04 -6.72
N LEU A 149 19.70 1.49 -5.78
CA LEU A 149 21.14 1.72 -5.69
C LEU A 149 21.86 1.31 -6.99
N LEU A 150 21.51 0.14 -7.54
CA LEU A 150 22.11 -0.35 -8.77
C LEU A 150 21.80 0.57 -9.95
N ARG A 151 20.53 0.99 -10.10
CA ARG A 151 20.10 1.93 -11.15
C ARG A 151 20.84 3.27 -11.05
N GLN A 152 20.98 3.82 -9.83
CA GLN A 152 21.69 5.08 -9.62
C GLN A 152 23.15 4.97 -10.07
N ARG A 153 23.84 3.90 -9.68
CA ARG A 153 25.23 3.65 -10.09
C ARG A 153 25.36 3.52 -11.62
N GLN A 154 24.47 2.77 -12.25
CA GLN A 154 24.46 2.60 -13.71
C GLN A 154 24.22 3.91 -14.43
N THR A 155 23.22 4.70 -14.02
CA THR A 155 22.91 6.00 -14.60
C THR A 155 24.10 6.94 -14.55
N MET A 156 24.78 7.02 -13.42
CA MET A 156 25.94 7.91 -13.29
C MET A 156 27.14 7.44 -14.09
N VAL A 157 27.49 6.16 -14.01
CA VAL A 157 28.62 5.61 -14.78
C VAL A 157 28.40 5.80 -16.28
N GLN A 158 27.20 5.48 -16.77
CA GLN A 158 26.87 5.67 -18.20
C GLN A 158 26.92 7.14 -18.61
N GLY A 159 26.38 8.04 -17.77
CA GLY A 159 26.43 9.47 -18.03
C GLY A 159 27.88 10.00 -18.13
N PHE A 160 28.76 9.60 -17.21
CA PHE A 160 30.18 9.98 -17.26
C PHE A 160 30.92 9.36 -18.42
N VAL A 161 30.64 8.11 -18.79
CA VAL A 161 31.25 7.46 -19.97
C VAL A 161 30.85 8.17 -21.25
N LYS A 162 29.59 8.60 -21.36
CA LYS A 162 29.09 9.35 -22.53
C LYS A 162 29.46 10.83 -22.51
N GLY A 163 30.01 11.36 -21.42
CA GLY A 163 30.27 12.80 -21.24
C GLY A 163 28.98 13.62 -21.20
N GLU A 164 27.91 13.10 -20.59
CA GLU A 164 26.64 13.81 -20.50
C GLU A 164 26.73 15.05 -19.59
N SER A 165 25.87 16.04 -19.87
CA SER A 165 25.75 17.22 -19.01
C SER A 165 25.09 16.87 -17.66
N TYR A 166 25.30 17.73 -16.66
CA TYR A 166 24.58 17.63 -15.38
C TYR A 166 23.07 17.49 -15.57
N VAL A 167 22.48 18.30 -16.47
CA VAL A 167 21.03 18.32 -16.70
C VAL A 167 20.53 16.95 -17.16
N ASN A 168 21.25 16.29 -18.05
CA ASN A 168 20.86 14.97 -18.57
C ASN A 168 20.95 13.89 -17.50
N ILE A 169 22.05 13.84 -16.74
CA ILE A 169 22.18 12.87 -15.64
C ILE A 169 21.13 13.15 -14.55
N ALA A 170 20.92 14.41 -14.17
CA ALA A 170 19.92 14.80 -13.16
C ALA A 170 18.49 14.42 -13.59
N LYS A 171 18.16 14.48 -14.89
CA LYS A 171 16.89 14.02 -15.43
C LYS A 171 16.73 12.50 -15.26
N SER A 172 17.72 11.74 -15.68
CA SER A 172 17.72 10.26 -15.58
C SER A 172 17.65 9.79 -14.11
N LEU A 173 18.33 10.50 -13.19
CA LEU A 173 18.20 10.27 -11.75
C LEU A 173 16.76 10.50 -11.28
N THR A 174 16.12 11.60 -11.70
CA THR A 174 14.72 11.90 -11.34
C THR A 174 13.75 10.81 -11.79
N GLU A 175 13.91 10.34 -13.02
CA GLU A 175 13.09 9.25 -13.57
C GLU A 175 13.26 7.95 -12.77
N SER A 176 14.49 7.61 -12.43
CA SER A 176 14.83 6.42 -11.65
C SER A 176 14.26 6.47 -10.21
N PHE A 177 14.33 7.64 -9.55
CA PHE A 177 13.70 7.84 -8.24
C PHE A 177 12.17 7.77 -8.33
N GLY A 178 11.56 8.31 -9.39
CA GLY A 178 10.12 8.21 -9.64
C GLY A 178 9.62 6.78 -9.77
N ILE A 179 10.35 5.93 -10.50
CA ILE A 179 10.04 4.50 -10.61
C ILE A 179 10.11 3.81 -9.24
N SER A 180 11.14 4.12 -8.45
CA SER A 180 11.31 3.53 -7.13
C SER A 180 10.25 4.00 -6.15
N LEU A 181 9.87 5.28 -6.16
CA LEU A 181 8.78 5.83 -5.36
C LEU A 181 7.45 5.14 -5.69
N ASN A 182 7.13 4.97 -6.97
CA ASN A 182 5.90 4.30 -7.40
C ASN A 182 5.84 2.84 -6.88
N ASN A 183 6.99 2.15 -6.88
CA ASN A 183 7.08 0.81 -6.30
C ASN A 183 6.89 0.82 -4.77
N ALA A 184 7.47 1.80 -4.06
CA ALA A 184 7.28 1.96 -2.61
C ALA A 184 5.82 2.23 -2.26
N MET A 185 5.15 3.11 -3.02
CA MET A 185 3.73 3.41 -2.84
C MET A 185 2.85 2.19 -3.13
N ARG A 186 3.19 1.38 -4.13
CA ARG A 186 2.48 0.13 -4.41
C ARG A 186 2.59 -0.85 -3.25
N ILE A 187 3.78 -1.02 -2.68
CA ILE A 187 4.00 -1.87 -1.49
C ILE A 187 3.17 -1.32 -0.32
N ALA A 188 3.27 -0.02 -0.04
CA ALA A 188 2.53 0.62 1.05
C ALA A 188 1.01 0.42 0.92
N ARG A 189 0.43 0.63 -0.25
CA ARG A 189 -1.01 0.43 -0.51
C ARG A 189 -1.43 -1.02 -0.34
N THR A 190 -0.66 -1.95 -0.89
CA THR A 190 -0.98 -3.38 -0.81
C THR A 190 -0.91 -3.87 0.62
N GLU A 191 0.18 -3.58 1.32
CA GLU A 191 0.38 -4.04 2.70
C GLU A 191 -0.55 -3.33 3.70
N GLY A 192 -0.78 -2.04 3.51
CA GLY A 192 -1.70 -1.28 4.36
C GLY A 192 -3.16 -1.74 4.19
N ALA A 193 -3.60 -1.99 2.96
CA ALA A 193 -4.94 -2.54 2.70
C ALA A 193 -5.09 -3.96 3.26
N ARG A 194 -4.07 -4.82 3.08
CA ARG A 194 -4.03 -6.16 3.67
C ARG A 194 -4.17 -6.09 5.18
N ALA A 195 -3.35 -5.30 5.85
CA ALA A 195 -3.39 -5.14 7.30
C ALA A 195 -4.74 -4.61 7.80
N ALA A 196 -5.35 -3.67 7.08
CA ALA A 196 -6.68 -3.16 7.41
C ALA A 196 -7.75 -4.26 7.29
N THR A 197 -7.71 -5.09 6.25
CA THR A 197 -8.62 -6.23 6.10
C THR A 197 -8.42 -7.24 7.23
N GLU A 198 -7.18 -7.59 7.56
CA GLU A 198 -6.88 -8.50 8.68
C GLU A 198 -7.38 -7.95 10.03
N GLY A 199 -7.24 -6.63 10.25
CA GLY A 199 -7.81 -5.98 11.45
C GLY A 199 -9.34 -6.05 11.49
N HIS A 200 -10.01 -5.86 10.34
CA HIS A 200 -11.47 -6.02 10.24
C HIS A 200 -11.91 -7.47 10.50
N VAL A 201 -11.24 -8.44 9.86
CA VAL A 201 -11.50 -9.88 10.06
C VAL A 201 -11.29 -10.27 11.52
N ALA A 202 -10.23 -9.77 12.16
CA ALA A 202 -9.97 -10.04 13.57
C ALA A 202 -11.08 -9.49 14.49
N ALA A 203 -11.59 -8.29 14.23
CA ALA A 203 -12.73 -7.75 14.98
C ALA A 203 -13.98 -8.60 14.78
N TYR A 204 -14.18 -9.10 13.57
CA TYR A 204 -15.25 -10.02 13.24
C TYR A 204 -15.19 -11.33 14.04
N ASN A 205 -14.04 -11.98 13.93
CA ASN A 205 -13.82 -13.28 14.59
C ASN A 205 -13.98 -13.15 16.12
N GLU A 206 -13.62 -12.02 16.70
CA GLU A 206 -13.82 -11.77 18.13
C GLU A 206 -15.31 -11.60 18.48
N ALA A 207 -16.08 -10.90 17.65
CA ALA A 207 -17.52 -10.76 17.82
C ALA A 207 -18.24 -12.12 17.68
N GLU A 208 -17.91 -12.90 16.67
CA GLU A 208 -18.46 -14.24 16.47
C GLU A 208 -18.13 -15.20 17.63
N ALA A 209 -16.89 -15.16 18.14
CA ALA A 209 -16.47 -15.95 19.30
C ALA A 209 -17.26 -15.59 20.58
N ARG A 210 -17.89 -14.42 20.61
CA ARG A 210 -18.77 -13.97 21.71
C ARG A 210 -20.26 -14.14 21.43
N GLY A 211 -20.58 -14.86 20.34
CA GLY A 211 -21.96 -15.25 20.01
C GLY A 211 -22.74 -14.24 19.19
N VAL A 212 -22.08 -13.25 18.58
CA VAL A 212 -22.75 -12.33 17.66
C VAL A 212 -22.85 -13.00 16.28
N GLU A 213 -24.06 -13.32 15.84
CA GLU A 213 -24.29 -13.89 14.51
C GLU A 213 -24.29 -12.79 13.45
N MET A 214 -23.24 -12.77 12.64
CA MET A 214 -23.06 -11.77 11.59
C MET A 214 -22.75 -12.43 10.24
N GLU A 215 -22.93 -11.68 9.18
CA GLU A 215 -22.59 -12.07 7.81
C GLU A 215 -21.51 -11.16 7.28
N ARG A 216 -20.51 -11.73 6.61
CA ARG A 216 -19.45 -10.99 5.89
C ARG A 216 -19.82 -10.88 4.44
N LEU A 217 -19.87 -9.66 3.92
CA LEU A 217 -20.21 -9.39 2.54
C LEU A 217 -19.01 -8.76 1.83
N TRP A 218 -18.69 -9.25 0.64
CA TRP A 218 -17.69 -8.60 -0.22
C TRP A 218 -18.25 -7.30 -0.80
N VAL A 219 -17.48 -6.24 -0.74
CA VAL A 219 -17.82 -4.94 -1.32
C VAL A 219 -16.73 -4.55 -2.32
N ALA A 220 -17.02 -4.69 -3.61
CA ALA A 220 -16.11 -4.27 -4.65
C ALA A 220 -16.10 -2.73 -4.80
N SER A 221 -14.96 -2.18 -5.20
CA SER A 221 -14.91 -0.80 -5.67
C SER A 221 -15.69 -0.69 -6.97
N LEU A 222 -16.61 0.29 -7.06
CA LEU A 222 -17.43 0.48 -8.26
C LEU A 222 -16.77 1.49 -9.20
N ASP A 223 -15.71 1.07 -9.89
CA ASP A 223 -15.05 1.87 -10.92
C ASP A 223 -14.43 0.99 -12.03
N GLY A 224 -14.04 1.61 -13.15
CA GLY A 224 -13.46 0.91 -14.30
C GLY A 224 -12.10 0.23 -14.06
N ARG A 225 -11.52 0.33 -12.87
CA ARG A 225 -10.25 -0.34 -12.48
C ARG A 225 -10.47 -1.60 -11.64
N THR A 226 -11.73 -1.90 -11.29
CA THR A 226 -12.06 -3.12 -10.55
C THR A 226 -11.89 -4.32 -11.45
N ARG A 227 -11.16 -5.33 -10.96
CA ARG A 227 -10.97 -6.59 -11.68
C ARG A 227 -12.31 -7.31 -11.87
N PRO A 228 -12.52 -7.99 -13.01
CA PRO A 228 -13.75 -8.75 -13.25
C PRO A 228 -14.05 -9.76 -12.14
N GLU A 229 -13.01 -10.45 -11.64
CA GLU A 229 -13.10 -11.45 -10.58
C GLU A 229 -13.57 -10.83 -9.26
N HIS A 230 -13.07 -9.64 -8.93
CA HIS A 230 -13.51 -8.90 -7.73
C HIS A 230 -14.90 -8.31 -7.89
N GLY A 231 -15.25 -7.88 -9.11
CA GLY A 231 -16.60 -7.43 -9.42
C GLY A 231 -17.64 -8.56 -9.30
N ALA A 232 -17.25 -9.79 -9.66
CA ALA A 232 -18.12 -10.97 -9.53
C ALA A 232 -18.38 -11.37 -8.08
N LEU A 233 -17.51 -10.99 -7.15
CA LEU A 233 -17.68 -11.20 -5.70
C LEU A 233 -18.59 -10.17 -5.05
N ASP A 234 -18.88 -9.02 -5.70
CA ASP A 234 -19.63 -7.92 -5.09
C ASP A 234 -20.99 -8.37 -4.58
N GLY A 235 -21.26 -8.13 -3.30
CA GLY A 235 -22.48 -8.55 -2.62
C GLY A 235 -22.55 -10.03 -2.27
N GLN A 236 -21.52 -10.83 -2.53
CA GLN A 236 -21.47 -12.21 -2.07
C GLN A 236 -21.14 -12.28 -0.58
N SER A 237 -21.83 -13.21 0.11
CA SER A 237 -21.52 -13.56 1.49
C SER A 237 -20.35 -14.53 1.53
N ALA A 238 -19.54 -14.44 2.59
CA ALA A 238 -18.61 -15.50 2.93
C ALA A 238 -19.36 -16.79 3.28
N ASP A 239 -18.71 -17.92 3.12
CA ASP A 239 -19.25 -19.24 3.53
C ASP A 239 -19.23 -19.41 5.06
N GLU A 240 -19.61 -20.63 5.53
CA GLU A 240 -19.68 -20.95 6.96
C GLU A 240 -18.31 -20.89 7.66
N ASP A 241 -17.21 -21.05 6.91
CA ASP A 241 -15.84 -20.90 7.40
C ASP A 241 -15.30 -19.45 7.29
N GLY A 242 -16.16 -18.51 6.87
CA GLY A 242 -15.82 -17.10 6.69
C GLY A 242 -15.01 -16.80 5.44
N MET A 243 -15.03 -17.68 4.44
CA MET A 243 -14.20 -17.60 3.24
C MET A 243 -14.99 -17.14 2.01
N PHE A 244 -14.35 -16.32 1.19
CA PHE A 244 -14.77 -16.00 -0.16
C PHE A 244 -14.06 -16.89 -1.16
N HIS A 245 -14.72 -17.22 -2.27
CA HIS A 245 -14.20 -18.14 -3.29
C HIS A 245 -14.12 -17.46 -4.66
N SER A 246 -12.97 -17.51 -5.31
CA SER A 246 -12.80 -17.02 -6.68
C SER A 246 -11.70 -17.78 -7.40
N GLN A 247 -11.92 -18.21 -8.64
CA GLN A 247 -10.93 -18.86 -9.49
C GLN A 247 -10.21 -20.06 -8.84
N GLY A 248 -10.91 -20.82 -7.98
CA GLY A 248 -10.33 -21.95 -7.26
C GLY A 248 -9.45 -21.58 -6.07
N MET A 249 -9.40 -20.31 -5.71
CA MET A 249 -8.73 -19.79 -4.50
C MET A 249 -9.75 -19.42 -3.43
N THR A 250 -9.30 -19.34 -2.19
CA THR A 250 -10.09 -18.91 -1.03
C THR A 250 -9.38 -17.79 -0.27
N ALA A 251 -10.15 -16.85 0.31
CA ALA A 251 -9.63 -15.78 1.14
C ALA A 251 -10.66 -15.33 2.17
N GLU A 252 -10.23 -14.90 3.35
CA GLU A 252 -11.09 -14.30 4.37
C GLU A 252 -11.54 -12.88 4.01
N GLY A 253 -10.91 -12.28 3.00
CA GLY A 253 -11.23 -10.92 2.54
C GLY A 253 -10.29 -10.39 1.46
N PRO A 254 -10.52 -9.15 1.00
CA PRO A 254 -9.69 -8.50 -0.01
C PRO A 254 -8.24 -8.32 0.45
N GLY A 255 -7.30 -8.68 -0.44
CA GLY A 255 -5.87 -8.60 -0.12
C GLY A 255 -5.33 -9.79 0.66
N LEU A 256 -6.13 -10.85 0.86
CA LEU A 256 -5.79 -12.04 1.64
C LEU A 256 -5.81 -13.33 0.78
N TRP A 257 -5.77 -13.21 -0.54
CA TRP A 257 -5.74 -14.37 -1.45
C TRP A 257 -4.39 -15.09 -1.47
N GLY A 258 -3.31 -14.39 -1.07
CA GLY A 258 -1.94 -14.90 -1.22
C GLY A 258 -1.47 -14.93 -2.68
N ASP A 259 -2.20 -14.28 -3.59
CA ASP A 259 -1.91 -14.22 -5.02
C ASP A 259 -1.75 -12.77 -5.51
N ALA A 260 -0.65 -12.50 -6.19
CA ALA A 260 -0.30 -11.15 -6.63
C ALA A 260 -1.31 -10.55 -7.63
N SER A 261 -1.95 -11.39 -8.45
CA SER A 261 -2.96 -10.94 -9.42
C SER A 261 -4.25 -10.50 -8.74
N MET A 262 -4.57 -11.06 -7.57
CA MET A 262 -5.76 -10.74 -6.79
C MET A 262 -5.50 -9.61 -5.78
N ASP A 263 -4.35 -9.59 -5.13
CA ASP A 263 -4.12 -8.74 -3.96
C ASP A 263 -3.46 -7.38 -4.26
N ILE A 264 -2.54 -7.30 -5.25
CA ILE A 264 -1.82 -6.06 -5.53
C ILE A 264 -2.78 -4.94 -5.95
N ASN A 265 -2.74 -3.79 -5.22
CA ASN A 265 -3.60 -2.64 -5.43
C ASN A 265 -5.12 -2.96 -5.36
N CYS A 266 -5.52 -4.01 -4.65
CA CYS A 266 -6.93 -4.25 -4.36
C CYS A 266 -7.51 -3.09 -3.54
N ARG A 267 -8.74 -2.66 -3.86
CA ARG A 267 -9.47 -1.57 -3.18
C ARG A 267 -10.84 -2.01 -2.71
N CYS A 268 -11.12 -3.30 -2.79
CA CYS A 268 -12.32 -3.88 -2.24
C CYS A 268 -12.24 -3.87 -0.71
N THR A 269 -13.39 -3.98 -0.05
CA THR A 269 -13.49 -4.13 1.40
C THR A 269 -14.48 -5.24 1.73
N ILE A 270 -14.57 -5.59 3.00
CA ILE A 270 -15.66 -6.41 3.53
C ILE A 270 -16.60 -5.52 4.34
N ARG A 271 -17.81 -5.97 4.50
CA ARG A 271 -18.81 -5.34 5.35
C ARG A 271 -19.43 -6.38 6.26
N SER A 272 -19.75 -5.97 7.46
CA SER A 272 -20.49 -6.77 8.42
C SER A 272 -21.96 -6.44 8.38
N GLU A 273 -22.81 -7.46 8.40
CA GLU A 273 -24.25 -7.32 8.55
C GLU A 273 -24.80 -8.33 9.54
N ILE A 274 -25.79 -7.92 10.32
CA ILE A 274 -26.53 -8.87 11.15
C ILE A 274 -27.30 -9.79 10.22
N LYS A 275 -27.19 -11.10 10.41
CA LYS A 275 -27.79 -12.12 9.57
C LYS A 275 -29.29 -11.91 9.41
N GLY A 276 -29.76 -11.81 8.16
CA GLY A 276 -31.18 -11.61 7.83
C GLY A 276 -31.64 -10.14 7.68
N PHE A 277 -30.75 -9.17 7.81
CA PHE A 277 -31.03 -7.73 7.60
C PHE A 277 -30.07 -7.11 6.59
N PRO A 278 -30.17 -7.44 5.29
CA PRO A 278 -29.30 -6.85 4.27
C PRO A 278 -29.56 -5.34 4.13
N PRO A 279 -28.54 -4.53 3.80
CA PRO A 279 -28.71 -3.09 3.65
C PRO A 279 -29.56 -2.77 2.44
N ALA A 280 -30.54 -1.91 2.62
CA ALA A 280 -31.38 -1.44 1.55
C ALA A 280 -30.72 -0.37 0.66
N LEU A 281 -29.63 0.27 1.13
CA LEU A 281 -29.06 1.44 0.47
C LEU A 281 -27.52 1.36 0.37
N ARG A 282 -26.98 1.85 -0.74
CA ARG A 282 -25.54 1.97 -1.01
C ARG A 282 -25.19 3.37 -1.48
N ARG A 283 -24.01 3.89 -1.13
CA ARG A 283 -23.53 5.15 -1.71
C ARG A 283 -22.79 4.86 -3.03
N TYR A 284 -23.23 5.51 -4.08
CA TYR A 284 -22.64 5.49 -5.41
C TYR A 284 -22.44 6.93 -5.90
N ASP A 285 -21.24 7.26 -6.35
CA ASP A 285 -20.87 8.60 -6.86
C ASP A 285 -21.27 9.75 -5.93
N GLY A 286 -21.09 9.56 -4.62
CA GLY A 286 -21.44 10.56 -3.60
C GLY A 286 -22.91 10.60 -3.16
N GLU A 287 -23.82 9.93 -3.85
CA GLU A 287 -25.25 9.86 -3.55
C GLU A 287 -25.63 8.54 -2.87
N VAL A 288 -26.68 8.57 -2.05
CA VAL A 288 -27.25 7.36 -1.44
C VAL A 288 -28.35 6.86 -2.37
N ARG A 289 -28.19 5.64 -2.89
CA ARG A 289 -29.12 4.95 -3.80
C ARG A 289 -29.49 3.58 -3.24
N GLU A 290 -30.46 2.93 -3.86
CA GLU A 290 -30.72 1.52 -3.60
C GLU A 290 -29.45 0.68 -3.82
N ASN A 291 -29.34 -0.40 -3.05
CA ASN A 291 -28.16 -1.28 -3.15
C ASN A 291 -28.19 -1.99 -4.51
N ILE A 292 -27.20 -1.68 -5.34
CA ILE A 292 -26.95 -2.34 -6.61
C ILE A 292 -25.64 -3.10 -6.56
N THR A 293 -25.58 -4.23 -7.21
CA THR A 293 -24.35 -5.03 -7.35
C THR A 293 -23.42 -4.42 -8.40
N TYR A 294 -22.16 -4.86 -8.41
CA TYR A 294 -21.21 -4.47 -9.46
C TYR A 294 -21.72 -4.84 -10.87
N ALA A 295 -22.36 -6.01 -11.00
CA ALA A 295 -22.90 -6.46 -12.28
C ALA A 295 -24.01 -5.52 -12.81
N GLU A 296 -24.92 -5.07 -11.94
CA GLU A 296 -25.95 -4.11 -12.28
C GLU A 296 -25.36 -2.74 -12.63
N TRP A 297 -24.40 -2.25 -11.85
CA TRP A 297 -23.68 -1.02 -12.13
C TRP A 297 -22.97 -1.08 -13.49
N LYS A 298 -22.24 -2.16 -13.77
CA LYS A 298 -21.54 -2.36 -15.03
C LYS A 298 -22.50 -2.35 -16.22
N ALA A 299 -23.64 -3.04 -16.09
CA ALA A 299 -24.67 -3.08 -17.14
C ALA A 299 -25.28 -1.69 -17.45
N LEU A 300 -25.27 -0.76 -16.49
CA LEU A 300 -25.71 0.63 -16.71
C LEU A 300 -24.69 1.45 -17.52
N HIS A 301 -23.39 1.13 -17.41
CA HIS A 301 -22.29 1.89 -18.00
C HIS A 301 -21.73 1.28 -19.30
N GLU A 302 -22.06 0.04 -19.61
CA GLU A 302 -21.72 -0.59 -20.92
C GLU A 302 -22.71 -0.25 -22.04
N LYS A 303 -23.73 0.56 -21.78
CA LYS A 303 -24.77 0.93 -22.76
C LYS A 303 -24.50 2.25 -23.49
N ASP A 304 -23.41 2.93 -23.19
CA ASP A 304 -22.90 4.12 -23.91
C ASP A 304 -21.71 3.71 -24.82
#